data_4ed225b1d5715c5e0d1fd09d3fe7fa04
#
_entry.id   4ed225b1d5715c5e0d1fd09d3fe7fa04
#
_cell.length_a   1.000
_cell.length_b   1.000
_cell.length_c   1.000
_cell.angle_alpha   90.00
_cell.angle_beta   90.00
_cell.angle_gamma   90.00
#
_symmetry.space_group_name_H-M   'P 1'
#
loop_
_entity.id
_entity.type
_entity.pdbx_description
1 polymer ?
#
loop_
_entity_poly.entity_id
_entity_poly.type
_entity_poly.pdbx_seq_one_letter_code
_entity_poly.pdbx_strand_id
1 'polypeptide(L)'
;MKIVIVLALVFFAGILAAGLFNIGLSATNEMEFCTNCHSMKIPLGEYQESLHYKNASGVRATCSDCHVPKPFVPKMIAKVMASKDVYHEILGTIDTPEKYEAYRWKMANAVWDKMRASNSRECRSCHEWDQMD
;
A
#
# COMPACT_ATOMS: atom_id res chain seq x y z
N MET A 1 -37.32 17.72 21.23
CA MET A 1 -37.48 16.46 20.48
C MET A 1 -36.77 16.48 19.10
N LYS A 2 -37.10 17.44 18.19
CA LYS A 2 -36.48 17.51 16.83
C LYS A 2 -34.95 17.64 16.86
N ILE A 3 -34.38 18.49 17.74
CA ILE A 3 -32.91 18.67 17.86
C ILE A 3 -32.23 17.37 18.27
N VAL A 4 -32.76 16.63 19.24
CA VAL A 4 -32.19 15.35 19.69
C VAL A 4 -32.17 14.32 18.57
N ILE A 5 -33.24 14.25 17.76
CA ILE A 5 -33.31 13.36 16.60
C ILE A 5 -32.23 13.75 15.58
N VAL A 6 -32.09 15.04 15.26
CA VAL A 6 -31.06 15.51 14.32
C VAL A 6 -29.65 15.18 14.82
N LEU A 7 -29.35 15.44 16.09
CA LEU A 7 -28.08 15.11 16.69
C LEU A 7 -27.78 13.60 16.64
N ALA A 8 -28.77 12.76 16.94
CA ALA A 8 -28.66 11.32 16.84
C ALA A 8 -28.37 10.87 15.38
N LEU A 9 -29.08 11.42 14.40
CA LEU A 9 -28.86 11.11 12.98
C LEU A 9 -27.45 11.50 12.52
N VAL A 10 -26.97 12.70 12.89
CA VAL A 10 -25.61 13.16 12.57
C VAL A 10 -24.57 12.27 13.24
N PHE A 11 -24.77 11.86 14.48
CA PHE A 11 -23.87 10.97 15.21
C PHE A 11 -23.77 9.60 14.53
N PHE A 12 -24.91 8.98 14.21
CA PHE A 12 -24.90 7.68 13.52
C PHE A 12 -24.35 7.76 12.09
N ALA A 13 -24.65 8.85 11.36
CA ALA A 13 -24.05 9.10 10.05
C ALA A 13 -22.52 9.24 10.14
N GLY A 14 -22.00 9.89 11.18
CA GLY A 14 -20.57 10.00 11.46
C GLY A 14 -19.93 8.63 11.73
N ILE A 15 -20.56 7.79 12.55
CA ILE A 15 -20.08 6.42 12.80
C ILE A 15 -20.06 5.60 11.50
N LEU A 16 -21.13 5.66 10.72
CA LEU A 16 -21.21 4.95 9.45
C LEU A 16 -20.12 5.40 8.47
N ALA A 17 -19.93 6.71 8.33
CA ALA A 17 -18.90 7.29 7.47
C ALA A 17 -17.49 6.86 7.91
N ALA A 18 -17.20 6.90 9.21
CA ALA A 18 -15.92 6.43 9.75
C ALA A 18 -15.72 4.92 9.52
N GLY A 19 -16.76 4.12 9.68
CA GLY A 19 -16.74 2.68 9.40
C GLY A 19 -16.43 2.38 7.94
N LEU A 20 -17.16 3.00 7.02
CA LEU A 20 -16.96 2.85 5.57
C LEU A 20 -15.57 3.31 5.14
N PHE A 21 -15.09 4.42 5.69
CA PHE A 21 -13.74 4.91 5.44
C PHE A 21 -12.68 3.89 5.87
N ASN A 22 -12.80 3.30 7.06
CA ASN A 22 -11.85 2.29 7.54
C ASN A 22 -11.91 1.00 6.72
N ILE A 23 -13.10 0.56 6.29
CA ILE A 23 -13.26 -0.58 5.38
C ILE A 23 -12.54 -0.29 4.06
N GLY A 24 -12.72 0.90 3.49
CA GLY A 24 -12.04 1.31 2.26
C GLY A 24 -10.51 1.34 2.41
N LEU A 25 -10.01 1.83 3.55
CA LEU A 25 -8.57 1.80 3.85
C LEU A 25 -8.04 0.36 3.95
N SER A 26 -8.78 -0.56 4.56
CA SER A 26 -8.39 -1.96 4.65
C SER A 26 -8.40 -2.63 3.29
N ALA A 27 -9.51 -2.54 2.56
CA ALA A 27 -9.68 -3.15 1.25
C ALA A 27 -8.59 -2.71 0.25
N THR A 28 -8.19 -1.44 0.30
CA THR A 28 -7.12 -0.91 -0.55
C THR A 28 -5.70 -1.26 -0.06
N ASN A 29 -5.54 -2.04 1.00
CA ASN A 29 -4.28 -2.61 1.46
C ASN A 29 -4.13 -4.09 1.07
N GLU A 30 -5.19 -4.73 0.61
CA GLU A 30 -5.13 -6.13 0.21
C GLU A 30 -4.23 -6.32 -1.01
N MET A 31 -3.51 -7.43 -1.03
CA MET A 31 -2.60 -7.77 -2.14
C MET A 31 -3.35 -7.83 -3.47
N GLU A 32 -4.57 -8.39 -3.46
CA GLU A 32 -5.42 -8.50 -4.62
C GLU A 32 -5.75 -7.13 -5.22
N PHE A 33 -6.05 -6.13 -4.38
CA PHE A 33 -6.28 -4.77 -4.85
C PHE A 33 -5.07 -4.21 -5.61
N CYS A 34 -3.87 -4.37 -5.06
CA CYS A 34 -2.63 -3.89 -5.69
C CYS A 34 -2.33 -4.61 -7.00
N THR A 35 -2.62 -5.91 -7.07
CA THR A 35 -2.27 -6.77 -8.22
C THR A 35 -3.35 -6.87 -9.29
N ASN A 36 -4.45 -6.12 -9.17
CA ASN A 36 -5.48 -6.03 -10.20
C ASN A 36 -5.00 -5.26 -11.44
N CYS A 37 -4.02 -4.36 -11.30
CA CYS A 37 -3.45 -3.63 -12.42
C CYS A 37 -2.49 -4.51 -13.24
N HIS A 38 -2.47 -4.31 -14.55
CA HIS A 38 -1.63 -5.11 -15.47
C HIS A 38 -0.14 -4.95 -15.20
N SER A 39 0.31 -3.71 -14.96
CA SER A 39 1.71 -3.41 -14.65
C SER A 39 2.21 -4.09 -13.38
N MET A 40 1.31 -4.41 -12.44
CA MET A 40 1.65 -5.06 -11.17
C MET A 40 1.85 -6.57 -11.27
N LYS A 41 1.57 -7.19 -12.42
CA LYS A 41 1.79 -8.64 -12.62
C LYS A 41 3.28 -9.00 -12.65
N ILE A 42 4.12 -8.10 -13.17
CA ILE A 42 5.58 -8.32 -13.23
C ILE A 42 6.18 -8.34 -11.81
N PRO A 43 6.02 -7.27 -10.98
CA PRO A 43 6.56 -7.31 -9.63
C PRO A 43 5.89 -8.36 -8.73
N LEU A 44 4.64 -8.74 -9.00
CA LEU A 44 4.00 -9.86 -8.30
C LEU A 44 4.74 -11.17 -8.55
N GLY A 45 5.06 -11.50 -9.81
CA GLY A 45 5.80 -12.72 -10.14
C GLY A 45 7.17 -12.77 -9.45
N GLU A 46 7.91 -11.67 -9.47
CA GLU A 46 9.21 -11.55 -8.79
C GLU A 46 9.07 -11.67 -7.27
N TYR A 47 8.07 -11.01 -6.69
CA TYR A 47 7.78 -11.11 -5.27
C TYR A 47 7.47 -12.55 -4.84
N GLN A 48 6.73 -13.31 -5.64
CA GLN A 48 6.38 -14.70 -5.35
C GLN A 48 7.59 -15.64 -5.30
N GLU A 49 8.72 -15.27 -5.88
CA GLU A 49 9.99 -16.01 -5.77
C GLU A 49 10.88 -15.53 -4.60
N SER A 50 10.47 -14.46 -3.90
CA SER A 50 11.25 -13.91 -2.79
C SER A 50 11.05 -14.67 -1.47
N LEU A 51 12.01 -14.50 -0.54
CA LEU A 51 11.92 -15.03 0.82
C LEU A 51 10.77 -14.37 1.63
N HIS A 52 10.29 -13.20 1.25
CA HIS A 52 9.15 -12.56 1.88
C HIS A 52 7.82 -13.22 1.50
N TYR A 53 7.80 -13.96 0.41
CA TYR A 53 6.63 -14.74 0.00
C TYR A 53 6.74 -16.21 0.42
N LYS A 54 7.93 -16.82 0.24
CA LYS A 54 8.22 -18.24 0.54
C LYS A 54 9.32 -18.31 1.60
N ASN A 55 8.98 -18.65 2.83
CA ASN A 55 9.95 -18.84 3.90
C ASN A 55 9.53 -19.95 4.86
N ALA A 56 10.48 -20.41 5.67
CA ALA A 56 10.27 -21.51 6.61
C ALA A 56 9.37 -21.12 7.80
N SER A 57 9.25 -19.83 8.12
CA SER A 57 8.42 -19.37 9.24
C SER A 57 6.92 -19.33 8.91
N GLY A 58 6.56 -19.40 7.62
CA GLY A 58 5.19 -19.29 7.16
C GLY A 58 4.61 -17.86 7.22
N VAL A 59 5.40 -16.87 7.65
CA VAL A 59 4.99 -15.45 7.67
C VAL A 59 5.18 -14.87 6.27
N ARG A 60 4.09 -14.39 5.67
CA ARG A 60 4.12 -13.76 4.35
C ARG A 60 3.89 -12.26 4.49
N ALA A 61 4.88 -11.46 4.10
CA ALA A 61 4.69 -10.01 3.99
C ALA A 61 3.83 -9.68 2.76
N THR A 62 2.89 -8.77 2.88
CA THR A 62 2.08 -8.30 1.76
C THR A 62 2.68 -7.06 1.11
N CYS A 63 2.18 -6.66 -0.06
CA CYS A 63 2.62 -5.43 -0.71
C CYS A 63 2.49 -4.21 0.22
N SER A 64 1.39 -4.14 0.98
CA SER A 64 1.14 -3.04 1.91
C SER A 64 2.08 -3.03 3.11
N ASP A 65 2.64 -4.17 3.53
CA ASP A 65 3.58 -4.22 4.67
C ASP A 65 4.90 -3.47 4.36
N CYS A 66 5.30 -3.44 3.08
CA CYS A 66 6.51 -2.75 2.64
C CYS A 66 6.23 -1.35 2.07
N HIS A 67 5.06 -1.13 1.43
CA HIS A 67 4.79 0.07 0.66
C HIS A 67 3.82 1.05 1.32
N VAL A 68 3.07 0.62 2.34
CA VAL A 68 2.06 1.47 3.02
C VAL A 68 2.42 1.65 4.50
N PRO A 69 2.75 2.86 4.92
CA PRO A 69 3.03 3.15 6.32
C PRO A 69 1.91 2.74 7.27
N LYS A 70 2.25 2.17 8.43
CA LYS A 70 1.28 1.80 9.46
C LYS A 70 0.69 3.00 10.21
N PRO A 71 1.47 4.06 10.58
CA PRO A 71 0.93 5.24 11.23
C PRO A 71 -0.04 6.01 10.32
N PHE A 72 -1.11 6.56 10.90
CA PHE A 72 -2.25 7.12 10.17
C PHE A 72 -1.86 8.23 9.18
N VAL A 73 -1.15 9.27 9.62
CA VAL A 73 -0.81 10.41 8.76
C VAL A 73 0.09 10.00 7.59
N PRO A 74 1.22 9.31 7.78
CA PRO A 74 2.02 8.80 6.67
C PRO A 74 1.25 7.84 5.75
N LYS A 75 0.33 7.03 6.29
CA LYS A 75 -0.56 6.16 5.50
C LYS A 75 -1.43 6.98 4.56
N MET A 76 -2.06 8.04 5.06
CA MET A 76 -2.91 8.90 4.25
C MET A 76 -2.11 9.59 3.14
N ILE A 77 -0.92 10.10 3.46
CA ILE A 77 -0.02 10.69 2.47
C ILE A 77 0.33 9.66 1.39
N ALA A 78 0.71 8.44 1.78
CA ALA A 78 1.06 7.38 0.84
C ALA A 78 -0.12 7.04 -0.10
N LYS A 79 -1.34 6.95 0.44
CA LYS A 79 -2.54 6.66 -0.36
C LYS A 79 -2.90 7.79 -1.32
N VAL A 80 -2.79 9.04 -0.89
CA VAL A 80 -2.99 10.19 -1.78
C VAL A 80 -1.93 10.20 -2.89
N MET A 81 -0.67 9.92 -2.55
CA MET A 81 0.40 9.87 -3.57
C MET A 81 0.23 8.69 -4.55
N ALA A 82 -0.33 7.56 -4.10
CA ALA A 82 -0.61 6.42 -4.97
C ALA A 82 -1.69 6.70 -6.04
N SER A 83 -2.51 7.76 -5.89
CA SER A 83 -3.45 8.16 -6.94
C SER A 83 -2.74 8.55 -8.24
N LYS A 84 -1.50 9.04 -8.16
CA LYS A 84 -0.65 9.28 -9.32
C LYS A 84 -0.32 7.98 -10.06
N ASP A 85 -0.08 6.90 -9.35
CA ASP A 85 0.27 5.62 -9.94
C ASP A 85 -0.95 5.03 -10.67
N VAL A 86 -2.15 5.16 -10.08
CA VAL A 86 -3.43 4.82 -10.74
C VAL A 86 -3.64 5.65 -12.00
N TYR A 87 -3.35 6.94 -11.97
CA TYR A 87 -3.43 7.81 -13.13
C TYR A 87 -2.50 7.34 -14.26
N HIS A 88 -1.26 6.98 -13.95
CA HIS A 88 -0.31 6.47 -14.94
C HIS A 88 -0.67 5.08 -15.47
N GLU A 89 -1.32 4.24 -14.67
CA GLU A 89 -1.87 2.96 -15.12
C GLU A 89 -2.98 3.19 -16.17
N ILE A 90 -3.92 4.11 -15.91
CA ILE A 90 -5.00 4.47 -16.84
C ILE A 90 -4.44 5.03 -18.16
N LEU A 91 -3.36 5.81 -18.09
CA LEU A 91 -2.69 6.36 -19.29
C LEU A 91 -1.83 5.32 -20.04
N GLY A 92 -1.68 4.10 -19.53
CA GLY A 92 -0.84 3.08 -20.15
C GLY A 92 0.64 3.45 -20.18
N THR A 93 1.16 4.15 -19.18
CA THR A 93 2.56 4.58 -19.12
C THR A 93 3.52 3.40 -19.03
N ILE A 94 3.12 2.33 -18.34
CA ILE A 94 3.89 1.10 -18.08
C ILE A 94 3.05 -0.15 -18.30
N ASP A 95 2.10 -0.10 -19.22
CA ASP A 95 1.11 -1.15 -19.48
C ASP A 95 1.67 -2.37 -20.26
N THR A 96 2.89 -2.28 -20.79
CA THR A 96 3.57 -3.42 -21.43
C THR A 96 4.87 -3.78 -20.70
N PRO A 97 5.36 -5.04 -20.82
CA PRO A 97 6.62 -5.45 -20.23
C PRO A 97 7.80 -4.56 -20.64
N GLU A 98 7.87 -4.16 -21.90
CA GLU A 98 8.96 -3.32 -22.43
C GLU A 98 8.93 -1.92 -21.81
N LYS A 99 7.76 -1.31 -21.67
CA LYS A 99 7.60 -0.02 -20.99
C LYS A 99 7.93 -0.14 -19.51
N TYR A 100 7.47 -1.21 -18.84
CA TYR A 100 7.79 -1.47 -17.44
C TYR A 100 9.29 -1.56 -17.24
N GLU A 101 10.00 -2.35 -18.05
CA GLU A 101 11.46 -2.50 -17.97
C GLU A 101 12.19 -1.17 -18.21
N ALA A 102 11.74 -0.37 -19.16
CA ALA A 102 12.33 0.94 -19.42
C ALA A 102 12.22 1.90 -18.21
N TYR A 103 11.18 1.77 -17.40
CA TYR A 103 10.96 2.59 -16.20
C TYR A 103 11.40 1.92 -14.89
N ARG A 104 11.71 0.63 -14.89
CA ARG A 104 12.04 -0.18 -13.69
C ARG A 104 13.04 0.51 -12.78
N TRP A 105 14.19 0.92 -13.34
CA TRP A 105 15.23 1.56 -12.54
C TRP A 105 14.79 2.86 -11.89
N LYS A 106 14.06 3.68 -12.59
CA LYS A 106 13.50 4.93 -12.06
C LYS A 106 12.50 4.67 -10.92
N MET A 107 11.62 3.69 -11.10
CA MET A 107 10.64 3.30 -10.08
C MET A 107 11.31 2.71 -8.85
N ALA A 108 12.30 1.82 -9.03
CA ALA A 108 13.05 1.22 -7.94
C ALA A 108 13.78 2.29 -7.09
N ASN A 109 14.48 3.22 -7.74
CA ASN A 109 15.15 4.32 -7.03
C ASN A 109 14.17 5.17 -6.22
N ALA A 110 13.00 5.49 -6.77
CA ALA A 110 11.98 6.26 -6.05
C ALA A 110 11.47 5.52 -4.79
N VAL A 111 11.36 4.19 -4.84
CA VAL A 111 11.01 3.37 -3.66
C VAL A 111 12.15 3.37 -2.65
N TRP A 112 13.39 3.14 -3.09
CA TRP A 112 14.56 3.13 -2.20
C TRP A 112 14.80 4.49 -1.53
N ASP A 113 14.56 5.59 -2.23
CA ASP A 113 14.65 6.93 -1.65
C ASP A 113 13.62 7.12 -0.53
N LYS A 114 12.37 6.67 -0.72
CA LYS A 114 11.35 6.69 0.33
C LYS A 114 11.74 5.82 1.53
N MET A 115 12.27 4.63 1.28
CA MET A 115 12.74 3.73 2.34
C MET A 115 13.89 4.35 3.13
N ARG A 116 14.91 4.90 2.44
CA ARG A 116 16.01 5.62 3.09
C ARG A 116 15.52 6.81 3.92
N ALA A 117 14.64 7.63 3.35
CA ALA A 117 14.10 8.81 4.05
C ALA A 117 13.27 8.45 5.30
N SER A 118 12.64 7.29 5.33
CA SER A 118 11.89 6.79 6.48
C SER A 118 12.72 5.93 7.43
N ASN A 119 14.03 5.76 7.19
CA ASN A 119 14.89 4.81 7.89
C ASN A 119 14.30 3.39 7.87
N SER A 120 13.80 2.97 6.72
CA SER A 120 13.19 1.65 6.49
C SER A 120 12.12 1.29 7.53
N ARG A 121 11.30 2.25 7.92
CA ARG A 121 10.30 2.13 8.98
C ARG A 121 9.38 0.92 8.79
N GLU A 122 8.98 0.65 7.55
CA GLU A 122 8.08 -0.45 7.20
C GLU A 122 8.78 -1.80 7.47
N CYS A 123 10.04 -1.94 7.09
CA CYS A 123 10.85 -3.14 7.36
C CYS A 123 11.02 -3.37 8.88
N ARG A 124 11.25 -2.28 9.63
CA ARG A 124 11.39 -2.32 11.09
C ARG A 124 10.12 -2.73 11.83
N SER A 125 9.00 -2.80 11.17
CA SER A 125 7.77 -3.32 11.79
C SER A 125 7.79 -4.84 12.00
N CYS A 126 8.71 -5.54 11.32
CA CYS A 126 8.90 -6.99 11.45
C CYS A 126 10.36 -7.36 11.77
N HIS A 127 11.32 -6.52 11.37
CA HIS A 127 12.75 -6.76 11.54
C HIS A 127 13.37 -5.89 12.63
N GLU A 128 14.15 -6.49 13.51
CA GLU A 128 15.04 -5.82 14.43
C GLU A 128 16.47 -5.93 13.88
N TRP A 129 17.04 -4.80 13.43
CA TRP A 129 18.34 -4.79 12.73
C TRP A 129 19.48 -5.34 13.57
N ASP A 130 19.43 -5.14 14.89
CA ASP A 130 20.47 -5.61 15.81
C ASP A 130 20.47 -7.15 16.00
N GLN A 131 19.46 -7.83 15.45
CA GLN A 131 19.28 -9.29 15.50
C GLN A 131 19.36 -9.94 14.12
N MET A 132 19.67 -9.16 13.09
CA MET A 132 19.86 -9.67 11.72
C MET A 132 21.36 -9.83 11.47
N ASP A 133 21.82 -11.09 11.46
CA ASP A 133 23.17 -11.48 11.04
C ASP A 133 23.34 -11.45 9.51
#